data_d8850a250dc4af3cab4ed6510d4fa6fa
#
_entry.id   d8850a250dc4af3cab4ed6510d4fa6fa
#
_cell.length_a   1.000
_cell.length_b   1.000
_cell.length_c   1.000
_cell.angle_alpha   90.00
_cell.angle_beta   90.00
_cell.angle_gamma   90.00
#
_symmetry.space_group_name_H-M   'P 1'
#
loop_
_entity.id
_entity.type
_entity.pdbx_description
1 polymer ?
#
loop_
_entity_poly.entity_id
_entity_poly.type
_entity_poly.pdbx_seq_one_letter_code
_entity_poly.pdbx_strand_id
1 'polypeptide(L)'
;EAPGELPDGATLRPIAGVLEGVAPLDAPWRRLVGFAARYYQRALGEVALAALPPQLRDLRPEQLARRLRRPAKGAGDASGTIENIALTAEQESARARISAEKGPFLLFGSTGSGKTEVYLRCVQEMLEADPTAQALVMVPEINLTPQLEERFAGRFAPRFGPGAVVSLHSGMTNPQRLASWLAAHGGSARIVLGTRMAVFASLPGLKLIVVDEEHDPSYKQQEGA
;
A
#
# COMPACT_ATOMS: atom_id res chain seq x y z
N GLU A 1 -6.19 -28.06 2.95
CA GLU A 1 -7.26 -28.67 2.11
C GLU A 1 -6.63 -29.76 1.29
N ALA A 2 -7.25 -30.97 1.32
CA ALA A 2 -6.84 -32.06 0.45
C ALA A 2 -6.99 -31.63 -1.03
N PRO A 3 -6.10 -32.06 -1.92
CA PRO A 3 -6.25 -31.78 -3.34
C PRO A 3 -7.59 -32.34 -3.80
N GLY A 4 -8.49 -31.45 -4.22
CA GLY A 4 -9.76 -31.87 -4.83
C GLY A 4 -9.49 -32.72 -6.07
N GLU A 5 -10.34 -33.68 -6.34
CA GLU A 5 -10.26 -34.45 -7.57
C GLU A 5 -10.32 -33.55 -8.78
N LEU A 6 -9.39 -33.73 -9.69
CA LEU A 6 -9.34 -32.95 -10.94
C LEU A 6 -10.54 -33.34 -11.81
N PRO A 7 -11.16 -32.37 -12.50
CA PRO A 7 -12.17 -32.70 -13.51
C PRO A 7 -11.62 -33.65 -14.55
N ASP A 8 -12.45 -34.62 -15.01
CA ASP A 8 -12.09 -35.55 -16.07
C ASP A 8 -11.53 -34.82 -17.30
N GLY A 9 -10.35 -35.21 -17.74
CA GLY A 9 -9.65 -34.61 -18.89
C GLY A 9 -8.78 -33.39 -18.57
N ALA A 10 -8.67 -32.95 -17.31
CA ALA A 10 -7.78 -31.86 -16.93
C ALA A 10 -6.30 -32.29 -16.92
N THR A 11 -5.47 -31.62 -17.74
CA THR A 11 -4.02 -31.83 -17.73
C THR A 11 -3.37 -30.81 -16.79
N LEU A 12 -2.73 -31.33 -15.73
CA LEU A 12 -1.94 -30.48 -14.84
C LEU A 12 -0.72 -29.92 -15.59
N ARG A 13 -0.58 -28.60 -15.59
CA ARG A 13 0.64 -27.98 -16.06
C ARG A 13 1.65 -27.89 -14.89
N PRO A 14 2.93 -28.22 -15.12
CA PRO A 14 3.94 -28.05 -14.08
C PRO A 14 4.08 -26.57 -13.68
N ILE A 15 4.44 -26.35 -12.43
CA ILE A 15 4.82 -25.00 -11.95
C ILE A 15 6.05 -24.55 -12.75
N ALA A 16 5.96 -23.41 -13.43
CA ALA A 16 7.04 -22.89 -14.27
C ALA A 16 8.28 -22.48 -13.47
N GLY A 17 8.10 -22.10 -12.19
CA GLY A 17 9.19 -21.73 -11.31
C GLY A 17 8.67 -21.00 -10.06
N VAL A 18 9.58 -20.76 -9.13
CA VAL A 18 9.35 -19.94 -7.93
C VAL A 18 10.17 -18.67 -8.07
N LEU A 19 9.59 -17.53 -7.72
CA LEU A 19 10.27 -16.23 -7.73
C LEU A 19 11.16 -16.12 -6.48
N GLU A 20 12.38 -16.63 -6.57
CA GLU A 20 13.37 -16.51 -5.51
C GLU A 20 13.73 -15.04 -5.28
N GLY A 21 13.84 -14.62 -4.00
CA GLY A 21 14.14 -13.25 -3.61
C GLY A 21 12.92 -12.34 -3.41
N VAL A 22 11.70 -12.84 -3.64
CA VAL A 22 10.44 -12.21 -3.18
C VAL A 22 9.91 -13.05 -2.02
N ALA A 23 9.67 -12.39 -0.88
CA ALA A 23 9.08 -13.07 0.28
C ALA A 23 7.70 -13.63 -0.06
N PRO A 24 7.26 -14.72 0.57
CA PRO A 24 5.90 -15.21 0.39
C PRO A 24 4.86 -14.17 0.82
N LEU A 25 3.74 -14.11 0.10
CA LEU A 25 2.59 -13.30 0.50
C LEU A 25 2.10 -13.75 1.89
N ASP A 26 1.96 -12.79 2.80
CA ASP A 26 1.65 -13.07 4.20
C ASP A 26 0.21 -13.56 4.42
N ALA A 27 -0.06 -14.07 5.62
CA ALA A 27 -1.38 -14.57 5.97
C ALA A 27 -2.47 -13.48 6.00
N PRO A 28 -2.22 -12.24 6.47
CA PRO A 28 -3.19 -11.15 6.36
C PRO A 28 -3.61 -10.85 4.92
N TRP A 29 -2.66 -10.73 4.01
CA TRP A 29 -2.95 -10.49 2.60
C TRP A 29 -3.77 -11.62 1.98
N ARG A 30 -3.38 -12.88 2.23
CA ARG A 30 -4.14 -14.05 1.73
C ARG A 30 -5.56 -14.10 2.27
N ARG A 31 -5.78 -13.72 3.54
CA ARG A 31 -7.12 -13.61 4.14
C ARG A 31 -7.95 -12.52 3.47
N LEU A 32 -7.35 -11.34 3.18
CA LEU A 32 -8.04 -10.25 2.47
C LEU A 32 -8.50 -10.70 1.08
N VAL A 33 -7.62 -11.32 0.30
CA VAL A 33 -7.96 -11.84 -1.03
C VAL A 33 -9.03 -12.92 -0.95
N GLY A 34 -8.93 -13.83 0.02
CA GLY A 34 -9.94 -14.86 0.27
C GLY A 34 -11.28 -14.29 0.70
N PHE A 35 -11.28 -13.23 1.50
CA PHE A 35 -12.50 -12.50 1.85
C PHE A 35 -13.13 -11.86 0.60
N ALA A 36 -12.35 -11.14 -0.20
CA ALA A 36 -12.84 -10.50 -1.42
C ALA A 36 -13.40 -11.53 -2.41
N ALA A 37 -12.73 -12.67 -2.60
CA ALA A 37 -13.20 -13.74 -3.47
C ALA A 37 -14.59 -14.25 -3.05
N ARG A 38 -14.78 -14.51 -1.76
CA ARG A 38 -16.08 -14.96 -1.23
C ARG A 38 -17.15 -13.86 -1.31
N TYR A 39 -16.79 -12.61 -0.96
CA TYR A 39 -17.73 -11.50 -0.94
C TYR A 39 -18.26 -11.17 -2.34
N TYR A 40 -17.39 -11.17 -3.35
CA TYR A 40 -17.76 -10.91 -4.74
C TYR A 40 -18.11 -12.17 -5.53
N GLN A 41 -18.15 -13.33 -4.89
CA GLN A 41 -18.46 -14.63 -5.53
C GLN A 41 -17.57 -14.90 -6.75
N ARG A 42 -16.26 -14.63 -6.62
CA ARG A 42 -15.25 -14.87 -7.66
C ARG A 42 -14.30 -16.00 -7.26
N ALA A 43 -13.68 -16.62 -8.26
CA ALA A 43 -12.64 -17.60 -8.00
C ALA A 43 -11.44 -16.95 -7.27
N LEU A 44 -10.90 -17.65 -6.27
CA LEU A 44 -9.76 -17.14 -5.48
C LEU A 44 -8.57 -16.74 -6.36
N GLY A 45 -8.25 -17.56 -7.37
CA GLY A 45 -7.16 -17.29 -8.30
C GLY A 45 -7.40 -16.06 -9.16
N GLU A 46 -8.65 -15.79 -9.56
CA GLU A 46 -9.03 -14.61 -10.31
C GLU A 46 -8.74 -13.33 -9.50
N VAL A 47 -9.21 -13.30 -8.25
CA VAL A 47 -8.99 -12.13 -7.37
C VAL A 47 -7.51 -11.98 -7.03
N ALA A 48 -6.80 -13.05 -6.73
CA ALA A 48 -5.37 -13.01 -6.45
C ALA A 48 -4.56 -12.46 -7.63
N LEU A 49 -4.87 -12.90 -8.85
CA LEU A 49 -4.20 -12.41 -10.06
C LEU A 49 -4.54 -10.96 -10.38
N ALA A 50 -5.76 -10.50 -10.10
CA ALA A 50 -6.14 -9.10 -10.27
C ALA A 50 -5.46 -8.18 -9.24
N ALA A 51 -5.23 -8.67 -8.03
CA ALA A 51 -4.56 -7.95 -6.94
C ALA A 51 -3.04 -7.81 -7.14
N LEU A 52 -2.43 -8.65 -7.96
CA LEU A 52 -0.99 -8.67 -8.21
C LEU A 52 -0.63 -7.91 -9.50
N PRO A 53 0.56 -7.28 -9.57
CA PRO A 53 1.04 -6.69 -10.81
C PRO A 53 1.10 -7.73 -11.93
N PRO A 54 0.49 -7.47 -13.11
CA PRO A 54 0.45 -8.46 -14.19
C PRO A 54 1.84 -8.97 -14.61
N GLN A 55 2.83 -8.10 -14.59
CA GLN A 55 4.21 -8.44 -14.95
C GLN A 55 4.87 -9.43 -13.97
N LEU A 56 4.36 -9.58 -12.77
CA LEU A 56 4.94 -10.52 -11.80
C LEU A 56 4.91 -11.97 -12.32
N ARG A 57 3.91 -12.31 -13.15
CA ARG A 57 3.76 -13.62 -13.77
C ARG A 57 4.78 -13.92 -14.86
N ASP A 58 5.26 -12.86 -15.52
CA ASP A 58 6.12 -12.98 -16.70
C ASP A 58 7.60 -12.69 -16.39
N LEU A 59 7.90 -12.38 -15.10
CA LEU A 59 9.26 -12.11 -14.66
C LEU A 59 10.10 -13.37 -14.62
N ARG A 60 11.23 -13.33 -15.34
CA ARG A 60 12.28 -14.33 -15.15
C ARG A 60 13.07 -14.04 -13.87
N PRO A 61 13.61 -15.06 -13.18
CA PRO A 61 14.40 -14.88 -11.95
C PRO A 61 15.53 -13.86 -12.10
N GLU A 62 16.22 -13.84 -13.22
CA GLU A 62 17.34 -12.91 -13.47
C GLU A 62 16.86 -11.47 -13.62
N GLN A 63 15.70 -11.25 -14.23
CA GLN A 63 15.08 -9.93 -14.37
C GLN A 63 14.62 -9.40 -13.00
N LEU A 64 14.08 -10.26 -12.18
CA LEU A 64 13.69 -9.94 -10.81
C LEU A 64 14.92 -9.58 -9.98
N ALA A 65 15.95 -10.42 -9.96
CA ALA A 65 17.19 -10.17 -9.24
C ALA A 65 17.82 -8.82 -9.64
N ARG A 66 17.81 -8.47 -10.94
CA ARG A 66 18.29 -7.17 -11.41
C ARG A 66 17.43 -5.99 -10.91
N ARG A 67 16.11 -6.18 -10.78
CA ARG A 67 15.21 -5.14 -10.25
C ARG A 67 15.40 -4.95 -8.75
N LEU A 68 15.54 -6.03 -7.99
CA LEU A 68 15.77 -6.00 -6.55
C LEU A 68 17.15 -5.39 -6.19
N ARG A 69 18.15 -5.55 -7.03
CA ARG A 69 19.49 -4.94 -6.84
C ARG A 69 19.54 -3.46 -7.19
N ARG A 70 18.56 -2.93 -7.90
CA ARG A 70 18.54 -1.52 -8.29
C ARG A 70 18.14 -0.70 -7.07
N PRO A 71 19.05 0.12 -6.49
CA PRO A 71 18.67 0.98 -5.37
C PRO A 71 17.53 1.87 -5.81
N ALA A 72 16.61 2.15 -4.91
CA ALA A 72 15.60 3.18 -5.14
C ALA A 72 16.35 4.45 -5.57
N LYS A 73 15.89 5.08 -6.67
CA LYS A 73 16.50 6.33 -7.15
C LYS A 73 16.58 7.30 -5.98
N GLY A 74 17.80 7.62 -5.52
CA GLY A 74 18.04 8.57 -4.46
C GLY A 74 18.32 7.95 -3.08
N ALA A 75 19.01 6.80 -2.98
CA ALA A 75 19.58 6.35 -1.71
C ALA A 75 20.63 7.38 -1.22
N GLY A 76 20.15 8.52 -0.73
CA GLY A 76 20.90 9.49 0.02
C GLY A 76 20.68 9.28 1.52
N ASP A 77 21.61 9.75 2.36
CA ASP A 77 21.49 9.68 3.81
C ASP A 77 20.17 10.32 4.28
N ALA A 78 19.31 9.49 4.83
CA ALA A 78 18.05 9.91 5.43
C ALA A 78 18.30 10.48 6.84
N SER A 79 19.04 11.59 6.92
CA SER A 79 19.38 12.26 8.18
C SER A 79 18.59 13.56 8.39
N GLY A 80 17.67 13.87 7.49
CA GLY A 80 16.86 15.08 7.55
C GLY A 80 15.80 15.04 8.65
N THR A 81 15.36 16.21 9.06
CA THR A 81 14.23 16.42 9.97
C THR A 81 12.96 16.70 9.18
N ILE A 82 11.82 16.21 9.68
CA ILE A 82 10.53 16.59 9.15
C ILE A 82 10.13 17.92 9.80
N GLU A 83 9.89 18.93 8.99
CA GLU A 83 9.29 20.18 9.49
C GLU A 83 7.84 19.92 9.86
N ASN A 84 7.54 20.19 11.11
CA ASN A 84 6.24 19.94 11.69
C ASN A 84 5.48 21.27 11.88
N ILE A 85 4.30 21.37 11.27
CA ILE A 85 3.37 22.49 11.51
C ILE A 85 2.78 22.31 12.91
N ALA A 86 2.66 23.38 13.69
CA ALA A 86 2.02 23.35 15.01
C ALA A 86 0.55 22.93 14.88
N LEU A 87 0.15 21.91 15.64
CA LEU A 87 -1.23 21.48 15.70
C LEU A 87 -2.05 22.37 16.64
N THR A 88 -3.32 22.57 16.33
CA THR A 88 -4.27 23.16 17.30
C THR A 88 -4.53 22.20 18.45
N ALA A 89 -5.09 22.69 19.55
CA ALA A 89 -5.42 21.86 20.70
C ALA A 89 -6.39 20.69 20.35
N GLU A 90 -7.33 20.92 19.44
CA GLU A 90 -8.27 19.91 18.97
C GLU A 90 -7.57 18.85 18.11
N GLN A 91 -6.69 19.28 17.19
CA GLN A 91 -5.90 18.38 16.36
C GLN A 91 -4.96 17.52 17.21
N GLU A 92 -4.32 18.13 18.20
CA GLU A 92 -3.43 17.43 19.14
C GLU A 92 -4.21 16.39 19.97
N SER A 93 -5.40 16.74 20.47
CA SER A 93 -6.29 15.80 21.15
C SER A 93 -6.68 14.62 20.27
N ALA A 94 -7.06 14.88 19.01
CA ALA A 94 -7.40 13.83 18.05
C ALA A 94 -6.20 12.92 17.77
N ARG A 95 -5.00 13.48 17.53
CA ARG A 95 -3.75 12.75 17.33
C ARG A 95 -3.43 11.85 18.54
N ALA A 96 -3.46 12.43 19.74
CA ALA A 96 -3.15 11.69 20.96
C ALA A 96 -4.09 10.50 21.17
N ARG A 97 -5.37 10.68 20.87
CA ARG A 97 -6.36 9.62 20.96
C ARG A 97 -6.13 8.50 19.94
N ILE A 98 -5.83 8.84 18.69
CA ILE A 98 -5.50 7.87 17.64
C ILE A 98 -4.25 7.06 18.00
N SER A 99 -3.25 7.69 18.63
CA SER A 99 -2.01 7.03 19.05
C SER A 99 -2.20 6.13 20.27
N ALA A 100 -3.14 6.44 21.16
CA ALA A 100 -3.33 5.72 22.43
C ALA A 100 -4.36 4.57 22.35
N GLU A 101 -5.33 4.65 21.45
CA GLU A 101 -6.47 3.72 21.39
C GLU A 101 -6.41 2.84 20.14
N LYS A 102 -7.19 1.74 20.15
CA LYS A 102 -7.39 0.93 18.94
C LYS A 102 -8.56 1.48 18.13
N GLY A 103 -8.33 1.68 16.81
CA GLY A 103 -9.38 2.06 15.87
C GLY A 103 -10.40 0.95 15.60
N PRO A 104 -11.34 1.20 14.68
CA PRO A 104 -11.29 2.31 13.71
C PRO A 104 -11.69 3.66 14.32
N PHE A 105 -11.14 4.75 13.76
CA PHE A 105 -11.47 6.12 14.11
C PHE A 105 -12.11 6.85 12.94
N LEU A 106 -13.08 7.71 13.23
CA LEU A 106 -13.57 8.69 12.28
C LEU A 106 -13.02 10.07 12.66
N LEU A 107 -12.14 10.61 11.83
CA LEU A 107 -11.64 11.97 11.97
C LEU A 107 -12.57 12.92 11.20
N PHE A 108 -13.52 13.52 11.92
CA PHE A 108 -14.51 14.44 11.37
C PHE A 108 -14.04 15.89 11.47
N GLY A 109 -14.29 16.69 10.41
CA GLY A 109 -13.98 18.12 10.38
C GLY A 109 -14.27 18.72 9.02
N SER A 110 -14.51 20.02 8.97
CA SER A 110 -14.74 20.76 7.73
C SER A 110 -13.53 20.70 6.78
N THR A 111 -13.76 21.01 5.51
CA THR A 111 -12.66 21.19 4.55
C THR A 111 -11.74 22.32 5.05
N GLY A 112 -10.43 22.09 5.00
CA GLY A 112 -9.45 23.05 5.52
C GLY A 112 -9.21 23.00 7.02
N SER A 113 -9.89 22.14 7.80
CA SER A 113 -9.66 22.00 9.25
C SER A 113 -8.34 21.33 9.62
N GLY A 114 -7.52 20.96 8.64
CA GLY A 114 -6.20 20.35 8.87
C GLY A 114 -6.21 18.87 9.20
N LYS A 115 -7.28 18.12 8.89
CA LYS A 115 -7.34 16.65 9.04
C LYS A 115 -6.11 15.94 8.47
N THR A 116 -5.64 16.42 7.32
CA THR A 116 -4.43 15.89 6.65
C THR A 116 -3.21 15.97 7.56
N GLU A 117 -3.00 17.08 8.25
CA GLU A 117 -1.84 17.22 9.15
C GLU A 117 -1.94 16.25 10.34
N VAL A 118 -3.14 16.03 10.89
CA VAL A 118 -3.35 15.08 11.98
C VAL A 118 -2.92 13.66 11.57
N TYR A 119 -3.43 13.15 10.44
CA TYR A 119 -3.07 11.79 10.05
C TYR A 119 -1.62 11.68 9.57
N LEU A 120 -1.04 12.71 8.94
CA LEU A 120 0.38 12.70 8.58
C LEU A 120 1.28 12.61 9.81
N ARG A 121 0.90 13.26 10.93
CA ARG A 121 1.59 13.11 12.22
C ARG A 121 1.49 11.70 12.78
N CYS A 122 0.29 11.11 12.74
CA CYS A 122 0.11 9.71 13.18
C CYS A 122 0.99 8.76 12.33
N VAL A 123 1.05 8.95 11.01
CA VAL A 123 1.93 8.18 10.12
C VAL A 123 3.39 8.38 10.52
N GLN A 124 3.84 9.63 10.71
CA GLN A 124 5.21 9.94 11.10
C GLN A 124 5.62 9.25 12.41
N GLU A 125 4.83 9.43 13.46
CA GLU A 125 5.10 8.86 14.79
C GLU A 125 5.17 7.33 14.74
N MET A 126 4.25 6.71 14.03
CA MET A 126 4.22 5.26 13.84
C MET A 126 5.48 4.77 13.12
N LEU A 127 5.92 5.46 12.07
CA LEU A 127 7.13 5.11 11.31
C LEU A 127 8.42 5.34 12.12
N GLU A 128 8.45 6.34 12.99
CA GLU A 128 9.58 6.63 13.88
C GLU A 128 9.70 5.62 15.01
N ALA A 129 8.55 5.16 15.52
CA ALA A 129 8.50 4.19 16.62
C ALA A 129 8.88 2.76 16.19
N ASP A 130 8.60 2.36 14.94
CA ASP A 130 8.87 1.01 14.44
C ASP A 130 9.53 1.09 13.06
N PRO A 131 10.83 0.71 12.93
CA PRO A 131 11.55 0.75 11.65
C PRO A 131 10.99 -0.19 10.58
N THR A 132 10.13 -1.15 10.94
CA THR A 132 9.48 -2.08 10.01
C THR A 132 8.05 -1.67 9.64
N ALA A 133 7.47 -0.69 10.36
CA ALA A 133 6.09 -0.27 10.17
C ALA A 133 5.87 0.35 8.79
N GLN A 134 4.70 0.08 8.24
CA GLN A 134 4.22 0.63 6.96
C GLN A 134 2.83 1.24 7.13
N ALA A 135 2.55 2.26 6.33
CA ALA A 135 1.25 2.90 6.23
C ALA A 135 0.66 2.76 4.83
N LEU A 136 -0.65 2.58 4.77
CA LEU A 136 -1.44 2.73 3.55
C LEU A 136 -2.28 4.01 3.69
N VAL A 137 -2.10 4.95 2.78
CA VAL A 137 -2.91 6.17 2.69
C VAL A 137 -3.71 6.12 1.40
N MET A 138 -5.00 5.98 1.55
CA MET A 138 -5.94 5.91 0.44
C MET A 138 -6.59 7.28 0.24
N VAL A 139 -6.61 7.73 -1.01
CA VAL A 139 -7.24 8.99 -1.43
C VAL A 139 -8.14 8.75 -2.62
N PRO A 140 -9.19 9.57 -2.84
CA PRO A 140 -10.00 9.52 -4.06
C PRO A 140 -9.13 9.65 -5.31
N GLU A 141 -9.54 9.03 -6.40
CA GLU A 141 -8.75 9.02 -7.64
C GLU A 141 -8.48 10.44 -8.17
N ILE A 142 -9.46 11.33 -8.04
CA ILE A 142 -9.33 12.75 -8.43
C ILE A 142 -8.32 13.52 -7.58
N ASN A 143 -8.08 13.09 -6.34
CA ASN A 143 -7.20 13.76 -5.38
C ASN A 143 -5.75 13.24 -5.48
N LEU A 144 -5.52 12.11 -6.13
CA LEU A 144 -4.16 11.58 -6.32
C LEU A 144 -3.47 12.28 -7.47
N THR A 145 -2.93 13.45 -7.16
CA THR A 145 -2.22 14.32 -8.10
C THR A 145 -0.71 14.25 -7.91
N PRO A 146 0.11 14.60 -8.92
CA PRO A 146 1.55 14.71 -8.75
C PRO A 146 1.96 15.63 -7.59
N GLN A 147 1.22 16.70 -7.34
CA GLN A 147 1.46 17.63 -6.23
C GLN A 147 1.26 16.95 -4.86
N LEU A 148 0.27 16.06 -4.75
CA LEU A 148 0.07 15.30 -3.51
C LEU A 148 1.22 14.30 -3.30
N GLU A 149 1.62 13.60 -4.36
CA GLU A 149 2.77 12.69 -4.31
C GLU A 149 4.05 13.40 -3.91
N GLU A 150 4.33 14.56 -4.52
CA GLU A 150 5.48 15.41 -4.18
C GLU A 150 5.42 15.92 -2.73
N ARG A 151 4.24 16.28 -2.23
CA ARG A 151 4.04 16.70 -0.84
C ARG A 151 4.38 15.58 0.14
N PHE A 152 3.92 14.36 -0.13
CA PHE A 152 4.25 13.19 0.69
C PHE A 152 5.74 12.86 0.61
N ALA A 153 6.29 12.79 -0.59
CA ALA A 153 7.71 12.53 -0.79
C ALA A 153 8.58 13.62 -0.11
N GLY A 154 8.27 14.89 -0.31
CA GLY A 154 8.99 16.01 0.30
C GLY A 154 8.97 15.98 1.82
N ARG A 155 7.85 15.54 2.42
CA ARG A 155 7.74 15.43 3.88
C ARG A 155 8.52 14.25 4.44
N PHE A 156 8.41 13.08 3.83
CA PHE A 156 8.91 11.84 4.44
C PHE A 156 10.29 11.41 3.92
N ALA A 157 10.67 11.79 2.69
CA ALA A 157 11.95 11.40 2.12
C ALA A 157 13.17 11.91 2.91
N PRO A 158 13.19 13.14 3.48
CA PRO A 158 14.33 13.58 4.27
C PRO A 158 14.65 12.69 5.46
N ARG A 159 13.63 12.09 6.06
CA ARG A 159 13.77 11.25 7.27
C ARG A 159 13.84 9.76 6.97
N PHE A 160 13.12 9.28 5.96
CA PHE A 160 12.95 7.84 5.70
C PHE A 160 13.56 7.40 4.36
N GLY A 161 14.15 8.32 3.62
CA GLY A 161 14.76 8.07 2.30
C GLY A 161 13.80 8.31 1.13
N PRO A 162 14.32 8.60 -0.04
CA PRO A 162 13.54 9.02 -1.22
C PRO A 162 12.63 7.92 -1.81
N GLY A 163 12.86 6.66 -1.44
CA GLY A 163 11.99 5.53 -1.80
C GLY A 163 10.94 5.18 -0.74
N ALA A 164 10.87 5.94 0.36
CA ALA A 164 9.95 5.66 1.46
C ALA A 164 8.49 5.80 1.08
N VAL A 165 8.16 6.64 0.11
CA VAL A 165 6.81 6.86 -0.42
C VAL A 165 6.72 6.31 -1.83
N VAL A 166 5.74 5.47 -2.09
CA VAL A 166 5.41 4.97 -3.42
C VAL A 166 3.92 5.12 -3.68
N SER A 167 3.55 5.23 -4.95
CA SER A 167 2.15 5.33 -5.38
C SER A 167 1.65 4.03 -5.98
N LEU A 168 0.34 3.75 -5.80
CA LEU A 168 -0.39 2.66 -6.45
C LEU A 168 -1.76 3.13 -6.92
N HIS A 169 -1.93 3.32 -8.23
CA HIS A 169 -3.16 3.78 -8.86
C HIS A 169 -3.31 3.27 -10.30
N SER A 170 -4.51 3.44 -10.86
CA SER A 170 -4.89 2.96 -12.20
C SER A 170 -4.06 3.58 -13.33
N GLY A 171 -3.67 4.85 -13.23
CA GLY A 171 -2.89 5.58 -14.23
C GLY A 171 -1.42 5.19 -14.34
N MET A 172 -0.92 4.29 -13.50
CA MET A 172 0.48 3.85 -13.55
C MET A 172 0.71 2.86 -14.69
N THR A 173 1.89 2.97 -15.32
CA THR A 173 2.37 1.93 -16.23
C THR A 173 2.67 0.64 -15.47
N ASN A 174 2.60 -0.50 -16.17
CA ASN A 174 2.90 -1.80 -15.55
C ASN A 174 4.29 -1.88 -14.89
N PRO A 175 5.38 -1.34 -15.50
CA PRO A 175 6.69 -1.29 -14.84
C PRO A 175 6.73 -0.46 -13.56
N GLN A 176 6.03 0.68 -13.52
CA GLN A 176 5.93 1.51 -12.34
C GLN A 176 5.16 0.79 -11.22
N ARG A 177 4.00 0.21 -11.57
CA ARG A 177 3.18 -0.57 -10.62
C ARG A 177 3.96 -1.72 -10.01
N LEU A 178 4.72 -2.47 -10.82
CA LEU A 178 5.57 -3.54 -10.32
C LEU A 178 6.67 -3.02 -9.40
N ALA A 179 7.33 -1.91 -9.73
CA ALA A 179 8.37 -1.32 -8.90
C ALA A 179 7.82 -0.87 -7.54
N SER A 180 6.67 -0.17 -7.53
CA SER A 180 5.99 0.25 -6.30
C SER A 180 5.54 -0.96 -5.47
N TRP A 181 4.99 -1.98 -6.11
CA TRP A 181 4.56 -3.19 -5.42
C TRP A 181 5.75 -3.93 -4.78
N LEU A 182 6.86 -4.10 -5.49
CA LEU A 182 8.06 -4.74 -4.95
C LEU A 182 8.65 -3.95 -3.77
N ALA A 183 8.66 -2.63 -3.86
CA ALA A 183 9.13 -1.76 -2.78
C ALA A 183 8.23 -1.86 -1.54
N ALA A 184 6.91 -1.91 -1.71
CA ALA A 184 5.93 -2.08 -0.65
C ALA A 184 6.06 -3.48 -0.01
N HIS A 185 6.06 -4.53 -0.82
CA HIS A 185 6.18 -5.91 -0.35
C HIS A 185 7.51 -6.20 0.34
N GLY A 186 8.61 -5.64 -0.17
CA GLY A 186 9.95 -5.78 0.42
C GLY A 186 10.21 -4.86 1.62
N GLY A 187 9.26 -4.01 2.02
CA GLY A 187 9.38 -3.11 3.17
C GLY A 187 10.25 -1.88 2.94
N SER A 188 10.84 -1.69 1.76
CA SER A 188 11.63 -0.48 1.44
C SER A 188 10.74 0.75 1.27
N ALA A 189 9.51 0.59 0.76
CA ALA A 189 8.49 1.63 0.84
C ALA A 189 7.79 1.53 2.20
N ARG A 190 7.80 2.64 2.92
CA ARG A 190 7.21 2.78 4.25
C ARG A 190 5.78 3.34 4.18
N ILE A 191 5.46 4.04 3.10
CA ILE A 191 4.14 4.62 2.84
C ILE A 191 3.73 4.24 1.43
N VAL A 192 2.55 3.65 1.30
CA VAL A 192 1.86 3.49 0.01
C VAL A 192 0.75 4.52 -0.05
N LEU A 193 0.85 5.43 -1.00
CA LEU A 193 -0.20 6.37 -1.36
C LEU A 193 -0.96 5.81 -2.55
N GLY A 194 -2.27 5.67 -2.44
CA GLY A 194 -2.99 5.05 -3.54
C GLY A 194 -4.48 5.29 -3.56
N THR A 195 -5.10 4.84 -4.63
CA THR A 195 -6.54 4.86 -4.80
C THR A 195 -7.15 3.54 -4.31
N ARG A 196 -8.43 3.33 -4.55
CA ARG A 196 -9.17 2.12 -4.16
C ARG A 196 -8.41 0.80 -4.38
N MET A 197 -7.71 0.68 -5.52
CA MET A 197 -6.96 -0.56 -5.82
C MET A 197 -5.79 -0.81 -4.86
N ALA A 198 -5.28 0.21 -4.19
CA ALA A 198 -4.15 0.07 -3.27
C ALA A 198 -4.51 -0.73 -1.99
N VAL A 199 -5.80 -0.98 -1.72
CA VAL A 199 -6.24 -1.84 -0.62
C VAL A 199 -5.62 -3.25 -0.71
N PHE A 200 -5.31 -3.72 -1.91
CA PHE A 200 -4.67 -5.02 -2.15
C PHE A 200 -3.14 -4.95 -2.19
N ALA A 201 -2.53 -3.82 -1.83
CA ALA A 201 -1.07 -3.74 -1.71
C ALA A 201 -0.57 -4.75 -0.67
N SER A 202 0.53 -5.43 -1.00
CA SER A 202 1.19 -6.30 -0.03
C SER A 202 2.10 -5.47 0.86
N LEU A 203 1.71 -5.32 2.11
CA LEU A 203 2.37 -4.50 3.12
C LEU A 203 2.61 -5.34 4.39
N PRO A 204 3.70 -6.12 4.45
CA PRO A 204 3.95 -7.01 5.60
C PRO A 204 4.08 -6.28 6.94
N GLY A 205 4.53 -5.02 6.91
CA GLY A 205 4.65 -4.15 8.09
C GLY A 205 3.47 -3.22 8.33
N LEU A 206 2.30 -3.46 7.72
CA LEU A 206 1.14 -2.57 7.82
C LEU A 206 0.66 -2.39 9.27
N LYS A 207 0.68 -1.14 9.74
CA LYS A 207 0.21 -0.74 11.08
C LYS A 207 -0.90 0.29 11.04
N LEU A 208 -0.96 1.11 9.98
CA LEU A 208 -1.94 2.19 9.87
C LEU A 208 -2.52 2.23 8.45
N ILE A 209 -3.84 2.31 8.39
CA ILE A 209 -4.59 2.59 7.16
C ILE A 209 -5.30 3.92 7.37
N VAL A 210 -5.08 4.85 6.45
CA VAL A 210 -5.82 6.11 6.35
C VAL A 210 -6.69 6.05 5.10
N VAL A 211 -7.96 6.41 5.24
CA VAL A 211 -8.89 6.58 4.12
C VAL A 211 -9.31 8.04 4.14
N ASP A 212 -8.71 8.86 3.29
CA ASP A 212 -9.05 10.27 3.18
C ASP A 212 -10.31 10.44 2.33
N GLU A 213 -11.17 11.40 2.68
CA GLU A 213 -12.48 11.64 2.02
C GLU A 213 -13.29 10.34 1.85
N GLU A 214 -13.47 9.59 2.94
CA GLU A 214 -14.09 8.25 2.95
C GLU A 214 -15.48 8.21 2.27
N HIS A 215 -16.19 9.33 2.27
CA HIS A 215 -17.51 9.47 1.65
C HIS A 215 -17.47 9.58 0.12
N ASP A 216 -16.28 9.72 -0.50
CA ASP A 216 -16.15 9.88 -1.95
C ASP A 216 -16.62 8.60 -2.69
N PRO A 217 -17.52 8.74 -3.69
CA PRO A 217 -18.07 7.61 -4.41
C PRO A 217 -17.03 6.80 -5.21
N SER A 218 -15.84 7.35 -5.48
CA SER A 218 -14.77 6.64 -6.20
C SER A 218 -14.24 5.41 -5.45
N TYR A 219 -14.47 5.32 -4.15
CA TYR A 219 -14.18 4.12 -3.38
C TYR A 219 -15.15 2.97 -3.64
N LYS A 220 -16.31 3.26 -4.20
CA LYS A 220 -17.33 2.27 -4.59
C LYS A 220 -17.29 2.04 -6.09
N GLN A 221 -17.36 0.78 -6.51
CA GLN A 221 -17.48 0.46 -7.91
C GLN A 221 -18.91 0.73 -8.37
N GLN A 222 -19.06 1.58 -9.39
CA GLN A 222 -20.39 1.94 -9.92
C GLN A 222 -20.88 0.95 -10.99
N GLU A 223 -19.98 0.19 -11.62
CA GLU A 223 -20.31 -0.80 -12.64
C GLU A 223 -19.65 -2.15 -12.30
N GLY A 224 -20.47 -3.18 -12.24
CA GLY A 224 -20.17 -4.62 -12.24
C GLY A 224 -19.01 -5.07 -11.33
N ALA A 225 -19.32 -5.98 -10.44
CA ALA A 225 -18.31 -6.75 -9.72
C ALA A 225 -17.58 -7.73 -10.66
#